data_b60dcb6fcf7648aa97367823e4333dac
#
_entry.id   b60dcb6fcf7648aa97367823e4333dac
#
_cell.length_a   1.000
_cell.length_b   1.000
_cell.length_c   1.000
_cell.angle_alpha   90.00
_cell.angle_beta   90.00
_cell.angle_gamma   90.00
#
_symmetry.space_group_name_H-M   'P 1'
#
loop_
_entity.id
_entity.type
_entity.pdbx_description
1 polymer ?
#
loop_
_entity_poly.entity_id
_entity_poly.type
_entity_poly.pdbx_seq_one_letter_code
_entity_poly.pdbx_strand_id
1 'polypeptide(L)'
;IFAKLYDELICERDPSAYLKFRNSGETDFELKEKIQGLFDDAKKKWEGIFTDESKILLSPSHLAVCVATLQDIKLFNNNLDVVDDAFEYLMSKAQKGEKGQYFTPRYVIDMCVKMMNPTVNDKIIDTACGSSGFTVHSIFKVWKDIRREKGLPEGEGFTAAQRIPEETNFVRDNVFAIDFDEKTVRVARTLNLIAGDGQTNVLHLNTLDFSRWNEITKQEDWNDTYNEGFKKLKKLQPKGSSDYSQFQFDLVMANPPFAGDIKENTIISRYELGKNSAGKWQNKVGRDILFIERNLNFLKPGGRMAIVLPQG
;
A
#
# COMPACT_ATOMS: atom_id res chain seq x y z
N ILE A 1 8.26 6.63 -13.59
CA ILE A 1 8.56 5.45 -12.73
C ILE A 1 7.89 4.22 -13.31
N PHE A 2 6.57 4.15 -13.47
CA PHE A 2 5.85 2.96 -13.95
C PHE A 2 6.32 2.45 -15.31
N ALA A 3 6.51 3.35 -16.27
CA ALA A 3 7.06 3.00 -17.59
C ALA A 3 8.43 2.32 -17.48
N LYS A 4 9.27 2.81 -16.54
CA LYS A 4 10.59 2.22 -16.30
C LYS A 4 10.49 0.85 -15.63
N LEU A 5 9.66 0.73 -14.60
CA LEU A 5 9.43 -0.55 -13.91
C LEU A 5 8.92 -1.64 -14.87
N TYR A 6 8.00 -1.26 -15.76
CA TYR A 6 7.49 -2.16 -16.77
C TYR A 6 8.59 -2.62 -17.75
N ASP A 7 9.38 -1.66 -18.23
CA ASP A 7 10.48 -1.93 -19.13
C ASP A 7 11.55 -2.87 -18.51
N GLU A 8 11.92 -2.59 -17.26
CA GLU A 8 12.83 -3.46 -16.50
C GLU A 8 12.25 -4.86 -16.28
N LEU A 9 10.94 -4.96 -15.98
CA LEU A 9 10.25 -6.24 -15.80
C LEU A 9 10.27 -7.08 -17.09
N ILE A 10 10.07 -6.44 -18.24
CA ILE A 10 10.10 -7.15 -19.54
C ILE A 10 11.52 -7.64 -19.82
N CYS A 11 12.53 -6.79 -19.64
CA CYS A 11 13.92 -7.18 -19.85
C CYS A 11 14.39 -8.29 -18.90
N GLU A 12 13.81 -8.38 -17.70
CA GLU A 12 14.14 -9.48 -16.80
C GLU A 12 13.52 -10.82 -17.20
N ARG A 13 12.36 -10.79 -17.85
CA ARG A 13 11.66 -12.00 -18.33
C ARG A 13 12.13 -12.48 -19.69
N ASP A 14 12.65 -11.58 -20.50
CA ASP A 14 13.16 -11.88 -21.84
C ASP A 14 14.63 -11.41 -21.96
N PRO A 15 15.58 -12.34 -21.88
CA PRO A 15 17.01 -12.01 -22.03
C PRO A 15 17.39 -11.38 -23.35
N SER A 16 16.53 -11.44 -24.37
CA SER A 16 16.75 -10.80 -25.67
C SER A 16 16.24 -9.35 -25.72
N ALA A 17 15.43 -8.94 -24.73
CA ALA A 17 14.91 -7.57 -24.64
C ALA A 17 15.99 -6.59 -24.16
N TYR A 18 15.90 -5.36 -24.63
CA TYR A 18 16.76 -4.26 -24.20
C TYR A 18 15.95 -3.16 -23.56
N LEU A 19 16.56 -2.42 -22.62
CA LEU A 19 15.91 -1.31 -21.93
C LEU A 19 15.59 -0.17 -22.90
N LYS A 20 14.31 0.14 -22.99
CA LYS A 20 13.74 1.22 -23.81
C LYS A 20 13.59 2.52 -23.02
N PHE A 21 13.52 2.45 -21.69
CA PHE A 21 13.41 3.63 -20.83
C PHE A 21 14.76 4.35 -20.71
N ARG A 22 15.19 4.94 -21.82
CA ARG A 22 16.42 5.72 -21.92
C ARG A 22 16.36 6.67 -23.12
N ASN A 23 17.15 7.74 -23.09
CA ASN A 23 17.39 8.58 -24.27
C ASN A 23 18.48 7.91 -25.10
N SER A 24 18.16 7.59 -26.36
CA SER A 24 19.08 6.95 -27.32
C SER A 24 19.47 7.89 -28.48
N GLY A 25 19.26 9.20 -28.29
CA GLY A 25 19.57 10.23 -29.32
C GLY A 25 18.36 10.79 -30.04
N GLU A 26 17.14 10.36 -29.65
CA GLU A 26 15.90 10.93 -30.17
C GLU A 26 15.60 12.33 -29.61
N THR A 27 14.74 13.07 -30.27
CA THR A 27 14.23 14.36 -29.80
C THR A 27 13.39 14.18 -28.54
N ASP A 28 13.27 15.25 -27.71
CA ASP A 28 12.43 15.21 -26.50
C ASP A 28 10.98 14.80 -26.78
N PHE A 29 10.46 15.14 -27.96
CA PHE A 29 9.11 14.77 -28.36
C PHE A 29 9.00 13.25 -28.64
N GLU A 30 9.89 12.71 -29.46
CA GLU A 30 9.95 11.27 -29.77
C GLU A 30 10.21 10.45 -28.49
N LEU A 31 11.09 10.94 -27.60
CA LEU A 31 11.31 10.34 -26.30
C LEU A 31 10.01 10.29 -25.50
N LYS A 32 9.23 11.38 -25.48
CA LYS A 32 7.95 11.40 -24.77
C LYS A 32 6.97 10.38 -25.35
N GLU A 33 6.86 10.25 -26.65
CA GLU A 33 6.00 9.25 -27.29
C GLU A 33 6.45 7.83 -26.93
N LYS A 34 7.74 7.54 -26.96
CA LYS A 34 8.30 6.24 -26.56
C LYS A 34 7.98 5.90 -25.11
N ILE A 35 8.20 6.84 -24.18
CA ILE A 35 7.93 6.63 -22.76
C ILE A 35 6.43 6.54 -22.47
N GLN A 36 5.59 7.29 -23.22
CA GLN A 36 4.14 7.16 -23.12
C GLN A 36 3.68 5.76 -23.56
N GLY A 37 4.26 5.21 -24.64
CA GLY A 37 3.96 3.84 -25.07
C GLY A 37 4.29 2.80 -23.99
N LEU A 38 5.45 2.90 -23.34
CA LEU A 38 5.82 2.05 -22.20
C LEU A 38 4.84 2.22 -21.00
N PHE A 39 4.36 3.44 -20.77
CA PHE A 39 3.37 3.70 -19.74
C PHE A 39 2.00 3.09 -20.07
N ASP A 40 1.58 3.16 -21.34
CA ASP A 40 0.32 2.56 -21.77
C ASP A 40 0.35 1.03 -21.69
N ASP A 41 1.48 0.40 -21.97
CA ASP A 41 1.67 -1.03 -21.75
C ASP A 41 1.72 -1.38 -20.26
N ALA A 42 2.32 -0.53 -19.44
CA ALA A 42 2.28 -0.67 -17.98
C ALA A 42 0.85 -0.60 -17.43
N LYS A 43 -0.01 0.29 -17.96
CA LYS A 43 -1.43 0.37 -17.59
C LYS A 43 -2.16 -0.95 -17.86
N LYS A 44 -1.97 -1.53 -19.04
CA LYS A 44 -2.55 -2.82 -19.43
C LYS A 44 -2.06 -3.95 -18.53
N LYS A 45 -0.78 -3.92 -18.16
CA LYS A 45 -0.18 -4.94 -17.29
C LYS A 45 -0.68 -4.87 -15.86
N TRP A 46 -0.90 -3.66 -15.36
CA TRP A 46 -1.29 -3.40 -13.97
C TRP A 46 -2.68 -2.76 -13.92
N GLU A 47 -3.68 -3.56 -14.27
CA GLU A 47 -5.08 -3.16 -14.26
C GLU A 47 -5.51 -2.63 -12.88
N GLY A 48 -6.35 -1.59 -12.88
CA GLY A 48 -6.88 -0.99 -11.67
C GLY A 48 -5.92 -0.07 -10.89
N ILE A 49 -4.67 0.17 -11.38
CA ILE A 49 -3.80 1.21 -10.82
C ILE A 49 -4.05 2.56 -11.50
N PHE A 50 -4.35 2.53 -12.79
CA PHE A 50 -4.59 3.71 -13.62
C PHE A 50 -5.94 3.60 -14.32
N THR A 51 -6.54 4.75 -14.61
CA THR A 51 -7.69 4.83 -15.52
C THR A 51 -7.20 4.82 -16.97
N ASP A 52 -8.07 4.49 -17.91
CA ASP A 52 -7.75 4.50 -19.35
C ASP A 52 -7.27 5.87 -19.84
N GLU A 53 -7.81 6.95 -19.25
CA GLU A 53 -7.46 8.33 -19.56
C GLU A 53 -6.10 8.77 -18.98
N SER A 54 -5.51 7.98 -18.09
CA SER A 54 -4.23 8.32 -17.46
C SER A 54 -3.11 8.41 -18.48
N LYS A 55 -2.39 9.54 -18.49
CA LYS A 55 -1.25 9.81 -19.38
C LYS A 55 -0.16 10.62 -18.68
N ILE A 56 1.04 10.63 -19.26
CA ILE A 56 2.16 11.43 -18.78
C ILE A 56 1.92 12.91 -19.13
N LEU A 57 1.67 13.74 -18.11
CA LEU A 57 1.36 15.16 -18.25
C LEU A 57 2.61 16.05 -18.36
N LEU A 58 3.81 15.52 -18.10
CA LEU A 58 5.06 16.28 -18.21
C LEU A 58 5.28 16.79 -19.63
N SER A 59 5.84 18.00 -19.78
CA SER A 59 6.32 18.48 -21.07
C SER A 59 7.45 17.58 -21.59
N PRO A 60 7.69 17.51 -22.90
CA PRO A 60 8.77 16.69 -23.46
C PRO A 60 10.12 16.95 -22.78
N SER A 61 10.52 18.21 -22.61
CA SER A 61 11.78 18.59 -21.99
C SER A 61 11.89 18.18 -20.51
N HIS A 62 10.81 18.35 -19.72
CA HIS A 62 10.81 17.90 -18.33
C HIS A 62 10.86 16.38 -18.22
N LEU A 63 10.20 15.66 -19.12
CA LEU A 63 10.28 14.21 -19.16
C LEU A 63 11.68 13.73 -19.53
N ALA A 64 12.35 14.39 -20.49
CA ALA A 64 13.73 14.07 -20.86
C ALA A 64 14.70 14.18 -19.68
N VAL A 65 14.57 15.22 -18.85
CA VAL A 65 15.35 15.37 -17.60
C VAL A 65 15.06 14.20 -16.64
N CYS A 66 13.79 13.83 -16.46
CA CYS A 66 13.43 12.70 -15.61
C CYS A 66 14.00 11.39 -16.13
N VAL A 67 13.95 11.16 -17.44
CA VAL A 67 14.51 9.96 -18.06
C VAL A 67 16.02 9.92 -17.89
N ALA A 68 16.72 11.01 -18.18
CA ALA A 68 18.18 11.11 -18.02
C ALA A 68 18.64 10.81 -16.58
N THR A 69 17.85 11.26 -15.58
CA THR A 69 18.14 11.01 -14.17
C THR A 69 17.93 9.55 -13.76
N LEU A 70 16.91 8.90 -14.35
CA LEU A 70 16.48 7.58 -13.90
C LEU A 70 16.99 6.42 -14.77
N GLN A 71 17.42 6.67 -16.02
CA GLN A 71 17.72 5.61 -17.00
C GLN A 71 18.78 4.61 -16.52
N ASP A 72 19.78 5.06 -15.75
CA ASP A 72 20.87 4.24 -15.26
C ASP A 72 20.64 3.68 -13.85
N ILE A 73 19.51 4.03 -13.21
CA ILE A 73 19.13 3.52 -11.90
C ILE A 73 18.21 2.32 -12.10
N LYS A 74 18.59 1.15 -11.61
CA LYS A 74 17.70 -0.01 -11.60
C LYS A 74 16.64 0.17 -10.51
N LEU A 75 15.35 0.17 -10.87
CA LEU A 75 14.23 0.27 -9.92
C LEU A 75 13.64 -1.09 -9.57
N PHE A 76 13.52 -1.96 -10.56
CA PHE A 76 12.92 -3.28 -10.36
C PHE A 76 13.93 -4.26 -9.77
N ASN A 77 13.55 -4.98 -8.69
CA ASN A 77 14.44 -5.88 -7.95
C ASN A 77 15.71 -5.22 -7.42
N ASN A 78 15.66 -3.95 -7.15
CA ASN A 78 16.72 -3.27 -6.43
C ASN A 78 16.50 -3.42 -4.92
N ASN A 79 17.53 -3.09 -4.13
CA ASN A 79 17.39 -2.99 -2.68
C ASN A 79 16.15 -2.12 -2.36
N LEU A 80 15.26 -2.62 -1.51
CA LEU A 80 14.10 -1.89 -1.00
C LEU A 80 14.45 -0.49 -0.52
N ASP A 81 15.65 -0.33 0.03
CA ASP A 81 16.15 0.94 0.55
C ASP A 81 16.09 2.03 -0.53
N VAL A 82 16.50 1.72 -1.76
CA VAL A 82 16.49 2.66 -2.88
C VAL A 82 15.07 2.98 -3.33
N VAL A 83 14.19 1.98 -3.31
CA VAL A 83 12.79 2.17 -3.69
C VAL A 83 12.08 2.99 -2.61
N ASP A 84 12.28 2.68 -1.34
CA ASP A 84 11.73 3.42 -0.20
C ASP A 84 12.24 4.87 -0.18
N ASP A 85 13.54 5.09 -0.35
CA ASP A 85 14.13 6.44 -0.39
C ASP A 85 13.56 7.27 -1.55
N ALA A 86 13.40 6.67 -2.73
CA ALA A 86 12.81 7.35 -3.88
C ALA A 86 11.35 7.72 -3.62
N PHE A 87 10.58 6.83 -3.00
CA PHE A 87 9.19 7.10 -2.64
C PHE A 87 9.06 8.10 -1.50
N GLU A 88 9.89 8.00 -0.47
CA GLU A 88 9.94 8.98 0.61
C GLU A 88 10.22 10.38 0.07
N TYR A 89 11.17 10.51 -0.85
CA TYR A 89 11.49 11.77 -1.51
C TYR A 89 10.31 12.31 -2.33
N LEU A 90 9.66 11.45 -3.13
CA LEU A 90 8.52 11.84 -3.97
C LEU A 90 7.31 12.22 -3.13
N MET A 91 7.00 11.45 -2.09
CA MET A 91 5.87 11.70 -1.20
C MET A 91 6.10 12.96 -0.36
N SER A 92 7.31 13.18 0.18
CA SER A 92 7.63 14.37 0.97
C SER A 92 7.46 15.67 0.18
N LYS A 93 7.68 15.66 -1.13
CA LYS A 93 7.41 16.82 -2.01
C LYS A 93 5.93 16.98 -2.35
N ALA A 94 5.22 15.89 -2.60
CA ALA A 94 3.79 15.94 -2.92
C ALA A 94 2.93 16.35 -1.71
N GLN A 95 3.34 15.98 -0.49
CA GLN A 95 2.59 16.20 0.74
C GLN A 95 2.90 17.54 1.45
N LYS A 96 3.99 18.23 1.12
CA LYS A 96 4.30 19.56 1.69
C LYS A 96 3.23 20.63 1.44
N GLY A 97 2.20 20.34 0.65
CA GLY A 97 1.07 21.21 0.36
C GLY A 97 -0.25 20.83 1.02
N GLU A 98 -0.42 19.65 1.60
CA GLU A 98 -1.70 19.20 2.14
C GLU A 98 -1.62 18.79 3.62
N LYS A 99 -2.61 19.24 4.39
CA LYS A 99 -2.69 19.15 5.85
C LYS A 99 -2.60 17.71 6.39
N GLY A 100 -1.54 17.39 7.11
CA GLY A 100 -1.58 16.39 8.18
C GLY A 100 -1.33 14.92 7.80
N GLN A 101 -0.84 14.59 6.62
CA GLN A 101 -0.32 13.25 6.34
C GLN A 101 1.15 13.18 6.75
N TYR A 102 1.44 12.38 7.76
CA TYR A 102 2.80 12.15 8.24
C TYR A 102 3.28 10.79 7.75
N PHE A 103 4.42 10.80 7.09
CA PHE A 103 5.13 9.58 6.71
C PHE A 103 5.70 8.92 7.96
N THR A 104 5.57 7.60 8.06
CA THR A 104 6.18 6.85 9.17
C THR A 104 7.66 6.70 8.92
N PRO A 105 8.54 7.24 9.79
CA PRO A 105 9.97 7.07 9.60
C PRO A 105 10.38 5.60 9.55
N ARG A 106 11.30 5.25 8.66
CA ARG A 106 11.70 3.88 8.40
C ARG A 106 12.14 3.13 9.67
N TYR A 107 12.92 3.77 10.52
CA TYR A 107 13.35 3.14 11.78
C TYR A 107 12.20 2.79 12.73
N VAL A 108 11.08 3.53 12.66
CA VAL A 108 9.85 3.21 13.41
C VAL A 108 9.17 1.98 12.79
N ILE A 109 9.10 1.90 11.46
CA ILE A 109 8.55 0.75 10.75
C ILE A 109 9.37 -0.50 11.11
N ASP A 110 10.69 -0.44 10.98
CA ASP A 110 11.60 -1.55 11.28
C ASP A 110 11.48 -2.02 12.74
N MET A 111 11.39 -1.07 13.67
CA MET A 111 11.18 -1.37 15.09
C MET A 111 9.86 -2.11 15.29
N CYS A 112 8.76 -1.58 14.75
CA CYS A 112 7.45 -2.20 14.89
C CYS A 112 7.41 -3.60 14.27
N VAL A 113 7.94 -3.78 13.06
CA VAL A 113 7.98 -5.08 12.38
C VAL A 113 8.82 -6.09 13.15
N LYS A 114 9.98 -5.68 13.71
CA LYS A 114 10.80 -6.55 14.56
C LYS A 114 10.08 -6.95 15.85
N MET A 115 9.43 -6.01 16.51
CA MET A 115 8.68 -6.28 17.75
C MET A 115 7.47 -7.17 17.51
N MET A 116 6.73 -6.91 16.43
CA MET A 116 5.52 -7.68 16.09
C MET A 116 5.85 -9.05 15.49
N ASN A 117 7.02 -9.19 14.89
CA ASN A 117 7.56 -10.43 14.35
C ASN A 117 6.53 -11.21 13.50
N PRO A 118 6.05 -10.64 12.37
CA PRO A 118 5.09 -11.31 11.51
C PRO A 118 5.63 -12.64 10.97
N THR A 119 4.74 -13.61 10.82
CA THR A 119 5.04 -14.95 10.29
C THR A 119 4.20 -15.23 9.04
N VAL A 120 4.55 -16.29 8.30
CA VAL A 120 3.81 -16.72 7.11
C VAL A 120 2.34 -17.06 7.37
N ASN A 121 1.99 -17.37 8.62
CA ASN A 121 0.63 -17.73 9.02
C ASN A 121 -0.21 -16.53 9.48
N ASP A 122 0.40 -15.37 9.73
CA ASP A 122 -0.30 -14.20 10.23
C ASP A 122 -1.11 -13.52 9.12
N LYS A 123 -2.36 -13.20 9.40
CA LYS A 123 -3.17 -12.25 8.62
C LYS A 123 -2.84 -10.84 9.13
N ILE A 124 -2.33 -10.00 8.24
CA ILE A 124 -1.76 -8.69 8.56
C ILE A 124 -2.61 -7.61 7.91
N ILE A 125 -2.89 -6.54 8.62
CA ILE A 125 -3.52 -5.35 8.06
C ILE A 125 -2.86 -4.05 8.55
N ASP A 126 -2.71 -3.11 7.61
CA ASP A 126 -2.48 -1.71 7.90
C ASP A 126 -3.74 -0.92 7.58
N THR A 127 -4.34 -0.28 8.58
CA THR A 127 -5.65 0.39 8.48
C THR A 127 -5.58 1.86 8.08
N ALA A 128 -4.38 2.40 7.94
CA ALA A 128 -4.08 3.76 7.46
C ALA A 128 -2.73 3.72 6.74
N CYS A 129 -2.67 2.96 5.65
CA CYS A 129 -1.42 2.42 5.13
C CYS A 129 -0.47 3.47 4.53
N GLY A 130 -0.96 4.64 4.18
CA GLY A 130 -0.10 5.62 3.54
C GLY A 130 0.63 5.01 2.34
N SER A 131 1.95 5.06 2.35
CA SER A 131 2.80 4.43 1.33
C SER A 131 3.00 2.91 1.51
N SER A 132 2.29 2.26 2.40
CA SER A 132 2.42 0.81 2.71
C SER A 132 3.72 0.38 3.39
N GLY A 133 4.38 1.27 4.10
CA GLY A 133 5.65 0.94 4.76
C GLY A 133 5.56 -0.29 5.66
N PHE A 134 4.57 -0.38 6.55
CA PHE A 134 4.39 -1.53 7.44
C PHE A 134 4.13 -2.83 6.68
N THR A 135 3.29 -2.82 5.64
CA THR A 135 2.98 -4.03 4.88
C THR A 135 4.18 -4.50 4.08
N VAL A 136 4.88 -3.60 3.39
CA VAL A 136 6.06 -3.92 2.58
C VAL A 136 7.18 -4.51 3.45
N HIS A 137 7.54 -3.88 4.57
CA HIS A 137 8.56 -4.40 5.48
C HIS A 137 8.17 -5.74 6.12
N SER A 138 6.88 -5.94 6.40
CA SER A 138 6.36 -7.25 6.88
C SER A 138 6.50 -8.34 5.82
N ILE A 139 6.19 -8.03 4.57
CA ILE A 139 6.35 -8.96 3.44
C ILE A 139 7.80 -9.40 3.34
N PHE A 140 8.75 -8.46 3.34
CA PHE A 140 10.16 -8.80 3.21
C PHE A 140 10.69 -9.60 4.40
N LYS A 141 10.25 -9.28 5.61
CA LYS A 141 10.62 -10.05 6.80
C LYS A 141 10.16 -11.50 6.66
N VAL A 142 8.89 -11.72 6.30
CA VAL A 142 8.33 -13.06 6.15
C VAL A 142 8.98 -13.82 4.99
N TRP A 143 9.26 -13.16 3.88
CA TRP A 143 9.98 -13.80 2.77
C TRP A 143 11.40 -14.23 3.15
N LYS A 144 12.14 -13.42 3.89
CA LYS A 144 13.45 -13.81 4.42
C LYS A 144 13.34 -15.06 5.30
N ASP A 145 12.33 -15.14 6.15
CA ASP A 145 12.12 -16.30 7.01
C ASP A 145 11.76 -17.56 6.20
N ILE A 146 10.83 -17.46 5.23
CA ILE A 146 10.46 -18.57 4.34
C ILE A 146 11.72 -19.12 3.62
N ARG A 147 12.57 -18.22 3.10
CA ARG A 147 13.81 -18.61 2.43
C ARG A 147 14.82 -19.26 3.36
N ARG A 148 14.99 -18.71 4.55
CA ARG A 148 15.87 -19.29 5.56
C ARG A 148 15.43 -20.71 5.94
N GLU A 149 14.16 -20.92 6.17
CA GLU A 149 13.59 -22.24 6.49
C GLU A 149 13.78 -23.25 5.36
N LYS A 150 13.83 -22.81 4.11
CA LYS A 150 14.04 -23.66 2.93
C LYS A 150 15.50 -23.77 2.51
N GLY A 151 16.44 -23.13 3.21
CA GLY A 151 17.85 -23.10 2.82
C GLY A 151 18.12 -22.38 1.50
N LEU A 152 17.25 -21.44 1.11
CA LEU A 152 17.39 -20.60 -0.07
C LEU A 152 18.17 -19.32 0.26
N PRO A 153 18.85 -18.70 -0.72
CA PRO A 153 19.52 -17.42 -0.50
C PRO A 153 18.53 -16.36 0.02
N GLU A 154 18.88 -15.70 1.12
CA GLU A 154 18.14 -14.57 1.71
C GLU A 154 18.46 -13.25 1.01
N GLY A 155 18.92 -13.26 -0.23
CA GLY A 155 19.46 -12.12 -0.95
C GLY A 155 18.48 -10.95 -1.08
N GLU A 156 19.05 -9.77 -1.20
CA GLU A 156 18.34 -8.55 -1.59
C GLU A 156 17.89 -8.68 -3.06
N GLY A 157 16.66 -8.23 -3.35
CA GLY A 157 16.20 -8.14 -4.73
C GLY A 157 15.87 -9.48 -5.39
N PHE A 158 14.89 -10.20 -4.84
CA PHE A 158 14.36 -11.38 -5.50
C PHE A 158 13.61 -11.00 -6.77
N THR A 159 14.05 -11.52 -7.91
CA THR A 159 13.31 -11.34 -9.14
C THR A 159 11.93 -12.00 -9.06
N ALA A 160 10.93 -11.47 -9.77
CA ALA A 160 9.63 -12.13 -9.85
C ALA A 160 9.73 -13.57 -10.35
N ALA A 161 10.75 -13.88 -11.17
CA ALA A 161 11.04 -15.22 -11.67
C ALA A 161 11.64 -16.14 -10.59
N GLN A 162 12.25 -15.62 -9.54
CA GLN A 162 12.88 -16.38 -8.45
C GLN A 162 11.96 -16.57 -7.24
N ARG A 163 10.74 -16.02 -7.29
CA ARG A 163 9.78 -16.17 -6.19
C ARG A 163 9.18 -17.55 -6.15
N ILE A 164 9.12 -18.07 -4.95
CA ILE A 164 8.45 -19.34 -4.71
C ILE A 164 6.96 -19.13 -4.41
N PRO A 165 6.10 -20.14 -4.63
CA PRO A 165 4.66 -20.03 -4.43
C PRO A 165 4.24 -19.57 -3.03
N GLU A 166 4.97 -19.96 -1.98
CA GLU A 166 4.67 -19.54 -0.60
C GLU A 166 4.82 -18.06 -0.41
N GLU A 167 5.84 -17.43 -0.99
CA GLU A 167 6.06 -15.98 -0.92
C GLU A 167 4.90 -15.23 -1.56
N THR A 168 4.47 -15.67 -2.76
CA THR A 168 3.35 -15.06 -3.50
C THR A 168 2.02 -15.31 -2.79
N ASN A 169 1.79 -16.51 -2.30
CA ASN A 169 0.55 -16.87 -1.60
C ASN A 169 0.41 -16.09 -0.29
N PHE A 170 1.51 -15.92 0.46
CA PHE A 170 1.49 -15.12 1.68
C PHE A 170 0.98 -13.71 1.42
N VAL A 171 1.54 -13.01 0.45
CA VAL A 171 1.12 -11.63 0.14
C VAL A 171 -0.32 -11.60 -0.35
N ARG A 172 -0.68 -12.44 -1.31
CA ARG A 172 -2.01 -12.50 -1.91
C ARG A 172 -3.12 -12.77 -0.88
N ASP A 173 -2.85 -13.66 0.08
CA ASP A 173 -3.92 -14.18 0.94
C ASP A 173 -3.85 -13.65 2.37
N ASN A 174 -2.73 -13.05 2.80
CA ASN A 174 -2.48 -12.71 4.18
C ASN A 174 -2.24 -11.20 4.43
N VAL A 175 -1.87 -10.43 3.41
CA VAL A 175 -1.52 -9.02 3.59
C VAL A 175 -2.60 -8.10 3.05
N PHE A 176 -3.04 -7.17 3.91
CA PHE A 176 -4.12 -6.21 3.61
C PHE A 176 -3.69 -4.80 4.00
N ALA A 177 -4.25 -3.83 3.30
CA ALA A 177 -4.06 -2.42 3.60
C ALA A 177 -5.32 -1.62 3.26
N ILE A 178 -5.58 -0.57 4.02
CA ILE A 178 -6.69 0.35 3.77
C ILE A 178 -6.13 1.78 3.84
N ASP A 179 -6.56 2.62 2.90
CA ASP A 179 -6.38 4.07 3.03
C ASP A 179 -7.60 4.79 2.47
N PHE A 180 -7.82 6.00 2.98
CA PHE A 180 -8.94 6.86 2.59
C PHE A 180 -8.61 7.68 1.33
N ASP A 181 -7.34 8.03 1.12
CA ASP A 181 -6.92 8.83 -0.02
C ASP A 181 -6.61 7.95 -1.24
N GLU A 182 -7.36 8.16 -2.32
CA GLU A 182 -7.22 7.36 -3.53
C GLU A 182 -5.82 7.45 -4.16
N LYS A 183 -5.19 8.63 -4.12
CA LYS A 183 -3.82 8.81 -4.65
C LYS A 183 -2.83 8.00 -3.84
N THR A 184 -3.00 8.02 -2.53
CA THR A 184 -2.18 7.23 -1.59
C THR A 184 -2.37 5.73 -1.83
N VAL A 185 -3.62 5.27 -2.01
CA VAL A 185 -3.92 3.86 -2.37
C VAL A 185 -3.21 3.44 -3.65
N ARG A 186 -3.20 4.29 -4.69
CA ARG A 186 -2.49 4.00 -5.94
C ARG A 186 -0.98 3.86 -5.72
N VAL A 187 -0.39 4.73 -4.90
CA VAL A 187 1.04 4.65 -4.52
C VAL A 187 1.30 3.36 -3.75
N ALA A 188 0.49 3.06 -2.74
CA ALA A 188 0.58 1.85 -1.94
C ALA A 188 0.48 0.58 -2.80
N ARG A 189 -0.48 0.51 -3.71
CA ARG A 189 -0.62 -0.61 -4.68
C ARG A 189 0.63 -0.76 -5.54
N THR A 190 1.20 0.36 -5.97
CA THR A 190 2.44 0.35 -6.75
C THR A 190 3.62 -0.19 -5.96
N LEU A 191 3.78 0.25 -4.72
CA LEU A 191 4.87 -0.22 -3.87
C LEU A 191 4.76 -1.71 -3.59
N ASN A 192 3.55 -2.18 -3.28
CA ASN A 192 3.31 -3.61 -3.09
C ASN A 192 3.53 -4.41 -4.39
N LEU A 193 3.23 -3.82 -5.55
CA LEU A 193 3.54 -4.41 -6.85
C LEU A 193 5.04 -4.54 -7.07
N ILE A 194 5.81 -3.49 -6.74
CA ILE A 194 7.28 -3.48 -6.84
C ILE A 194 7.88 -4.47 -5.83
N ALA A 195 7.32 -4.51 -4.62
CA ALA A 195 7.68 -5.49 -3.59
C ALA A 195 7.30 -6.93 -4.00
N GLY A 196 6.55 -7.07 -5.09
CA GLY A 196 6.56 -8.35 -5.73
C GLY A 196 5.35 -9.08 -6.10
N ASP A 197 4.15 -8.60 -6.02
CA ASP A 197 3.12 -9.50 -6.50
C ASP A 197 1.95 -8.85 -7.23
N GLY A 198 1.81 -7.56 -7.24
CA GLY A 198 0.73 -6.89 -7.93
C GLY A 198 -0.69 -7.26 -7.50
N GLN A 199 -0.83 -8.10 -6.49
CA GLN A 199 -2.11 -8.64 -6.02
C GLN A 199 -2.42 -8.24 -4.58
N THR A 200 -1.70 -7.28 -4.05
CA THR A 200 -1.89 -6.87 -2.67
C THR A 200 -3.28 -6.31 -2.45
N ASN A 201 -3.88 -6.72 -1.35
CA ASN A 201 -5.23 -6.32 -0.98
C ASN A 201 -5.20 -4.89 -0.38
N VAL A 202 -4.80 -3.90 -1.18
CA VAL A 202 -4.87 -2.46 -0.82
C VAL A 202 -6.21 -1.92 -1.27
N LEU A 203 -7.01 -1.43 -0.33
CA LEU A 203 -8.39 -1.03 -0.55
C LEU A 203 -8.58 0.46 -0.29
N HIS A 204 -9.26 1.14 -1.19
CA HIS A 204 -9.69 2.53 -1.01
C HIS A 204 -10.99 2.55 -0.21
N LEU A 205 -10.88 2.72 1.12
CA LEU A 205 -11.99 2.74 2.06
C LEU A 205 -11.70 3.69 3.22
N ASN A 206 -12.75 4.29 3.78
CA ASN A 206 -12.62 4.98 5.06
C ASN A 206 -12.68 3.96 6.19
N THR A 207 -11.56 3.73 6.87
CA THR A 207 -11.44 2.79 7.98
C THR A 207 -12.40 3.09 9.13
N LEU A 208 -12.63 4.36 9.44
CA LEU A 208 -13.52 4.76 10.53
C LEU A 208 -15.01 4.73 10.15
N ASP A 209 -15.34 4.96 8.86
CA ASP A 209 -16.73 4.98 8.39
C ASP A 209 -17.11 3.68 7.69
N PHE A 210 -16.98 2.57 8.42
CA PHE A 210 -17.28 1.24 7.89
C PHE A 210 -18.77 1.02 7.59
N SER A 211 -19.65 1.86 8.12
CA SER A 211 -21.09 1.79 7.82
C SER A 211 -21.41 2.05 6.36
N ARG A 212 -20.57 2.85 5.68
CA ARG A 212 -20.75 3.16 4.26
C ARG A 212 -20.05 2.19 3.30
N TRP A 213 -19.34 1.19 3.82
CA TRP A 213 -18.62 0.25 2.95
C TRP A 213 -19.53 -0.49 1.98
N ASN A 214 -20.76 -0.87 2.42
CA ASN A 214 -21.75 -1.50 1.54
C ASN A 214 -22.22 -0.59 0.38
N GLU A 215 -22.22 0.72 0.59
CA GLU A 215 -22.56 1.70 -0.45
C GLU A 215 -21.40 1.88 -1.43
N ILE A 216 -20.19 2.13 -0.89
CA ILE A 216 -18.97 2.38 -1.67
C ILE A 216 -18.63 1.17 -2.54
N THR A 217 -18.68 -0.03 -1.99
CA THR A 217 -18.27 -1.26 -2.69
C THR A 217 -19.22 -1.71 -3.79
N LYS A 218 -20.39 -1.07 -3.93
CA LYS A 218 -21.34 -1.28 -5.04
C LYS A 218 -21.09 -0.35 -6.22
N GLN A 219 -20.27 0.69 -6.06
CA GLN A 219 -19.90 1.56 -7.17
C GLN A 219 -19.09 0.76 -8.20
N GLU A 220 -19.43 0.89 -9.48
CA GLU A 220 -18.87 0.10 -10.57
C GLU A 220 -17.34 0.23 -10.61
N ASP A 221 -16.81 1.45 -10.71
CA ASP A 221 -15.38 1.73 -10.75
C ASP A 221 -14.63 1.17 -9.53
N TRP A 222 -15.25 1.29 -8.34
CA TRP A 222 -14.65 0.74 -7.11
C TRP A 222 -14.62 -0.79 -7.16
N ASN A 223 -15.73 -1.38 -7.56
CA ASN A 223 -15.89 -2.83 -7.61
C ASN A 223 -14.91 -3.46 -8.62
N ASP A 224 -14.76 -2.87 -9.80
CA ASP A 224 -13.84 -3.37 -10.83
C ASP A 224 -12.39 -3.36 -10.34
N THR A 225 -12.02 -2.36 -9.54
CA THR A 225 -10.65 -2.18 -9.06
C THR A 225 -10.33 -3.00 -7.81
N TYR A 226 -11.25 -3.13 -6.84
CA TYR A 226 -10.95 -3.58 -5.48
C TYR A 226 -11.70 -4.83 -5.03
N ASN A 227 -12.65 -5.33 -5.81
CA ASN A 227 -13.57 -6.40 -5.40
C ASN A 227 -12.87 -7.68 -4.93
N GLU A 228 -11.81 -8.11 -5.61
CA GLU A 228 -11.11 -9.35 -5.25
C GLU A 228 -10.45 -9.26 -3.86
N GLY A 229 -9.78 -8.16 -3.56
CA GLY A 229 -9.23 -7.91 -2.22
C GLY A 229 -10.32 -7.78 -1.16
N PHE A 230 -11.43 -7.11 -1.50
CA PHE A 230 -12.55 -6.94 -0.59
C PHE A 230 -13.28 -8.26 -0.28
N LYS A 231 -13.45 -9.15 -1.27
CA LYS A 231 -13.98 -10.51 -1.04
C LYS A 231 -13.13 -11.28 -0.04
N LYS A 232 -11.80 -11.15 -0.11
CA LYS A 232 -10.88 -11.78 0.85
C LYS A 232 -11.00 -11.15 2.22
N LEU A 233 -11.06 -9.80 2.32
CA LEU A 233 -11.26 -9.09 3.57
C LEU A 233 -12.55 -9.54 4.28
N LYS A 234 -13.66 -9.67 3.55
CA LYS A 234 -14.95 -10.14 4.12
C LYS A 234 -14.85 -11.53 4.74
N LYS A 235 -14.02 -12.42 4.23
CA LYS A 235 -13.83 -13.77 4.81
C LYS A 235 -13.17 -13.73 6.19
N LEU A 236 -12.56 -12.61 6.57
CA LEU A 236 -11.92 -12.41 7.88
C LEU A 236 -12.88 -11.80 8.91
N GLN A 237 -14.14 -11.62 8.59
CA GLN A 237 -15.16 -11.26 9.58
C GLN A 237 -15.50 -12.44 10.49
N PRO A 238 -15.87 -12.20 11.76
CA PRO A 238 -16.44 -13.23 12.61
C PRO A 238 -17.67 -13.88 11.96
N LYS A 239 -17.88 -15.15 12.19
CA LYS A 239 -19.06 -15.86 11.67
C LYS A 239 -20.36 -15.17 12.13
N GLY A 240 -21.23 -14.85 11.17
CA GLY A 240 -22.50 -14.17 11.44
C GLY A 240 -22.41 -12.64 11.50
N SER A 241 -21.23 -12.03 11.42
CA SER A 241 -21.09 -10.58 11.27
C SER A 241 -21.32 -10.15 9.82
N SER A 242 -22.01 -9.03 9.63
CA SER A 242 -22.30 -8.46 8.30
C SER A 242 -22.09 -6.96 8.20
N ASP A 243 -21.66 -6.32 9.27
CA ASP A 243 -21.61 -4.86 9.41
C ASP A 243 -20.21 -4.25 9.34
N TYR A 244 -19.19 -5.06 9.06
CA TYR A 244 -17.77 -4.68 9.02
C TYR A 244 -17.22 -4.04 10.31
N SER A 245 -17.91 -4.20 11.43
CA SER A 245 -17.48 -3.66 12.72
C SER A 245 -16.26 -4.41 13.26
N GLN A 246 -16.17 -5.72 13.01
CA GLN A 246 -15.14 -6.60 13.54
C GLN A 246 -14.51 -7.47 12.47
N PHE A 247 -13.23 -7.80 12.68
CA PHE A 247 -12.46 -8.72 11.85
C PHE A 247 -11.63 -9.68 12.72
N GLN A 248 -10.83 -10.55 12.10
CA GLN A 248 -10.06 -11.61 12.76
C GLN A 248 -8.61 -11.61 12.26
N PHE A 249 -7.92 -10.46 12.35
CA PHE A 249 -6.52 -10.35 11.99
C PHE A 249 -5.60 -10.80 13.13
N ASP A 250 -4.47 -11.39 12.78
CA ASP A 250 -3.40 -11.75 13.70
C ASP A 250 -2.59 -10.52 14.10
N LEU A 251 -2.40 -9.61 13.17
CA LEU A 251 -1.53 -8.47 13.32
C LEU A 251 -2.13 -7.21 12.65
N VAL A 252 -2.21 -6.14 13.44
CA VAL A 252 -2.55 -4.80 12.97
C VAL A 252 -1.34 -3.89 13.20
N MET A 253 -0.92 -3.19 12.16
CA MET A 253 0.06 -2.10 12.27
C MET A 253 -0.50 -0.87 11.57
N ALA A 254 -0.40 0.29 12.20
CA ALA A 254 -0.94 1.52 11.62
C ALA A 254 -0.24 2.77 12.16
N ASN A 255 -0.12 3.77 11.30
CA ASN A 255 0.19 5.15 11.67
C ASN A 255 -0.99 6.04 11.23
N PRO A 256 -2.09 6.08 12.03
CA PRO A 256 -3.27 6.85 11.67
C PRO A 256 -2.99 8.35 11.71
N PRO A 257 -3.79 9.18 11.00
CA PRO A 257 -3.64 10.62 11.04
C PRO A 257 -3.89 11.17 12.44
N PHE A 258 -2.95 11.95 12.99
CA PHE A 258 -3.00 12.51 14.34
C PHE A 258 -3.88 13.75 14.46
N ALA A 259 -4.01 14.52 13.37
CA ALA A 259 -4.71 15.79 13.38
C ALA A 259 -6.16 15.66 12.92
N GLY A 260 -7.01 16.46 13.55
CA GLY A 260 -8.41 16.62 13.18
C GLY A 260 -9.37 15.79 14.02
N ASP A 261 -10.53 16.39 14.25
CA ASP A 261 -11.64 15.76 14.97
C ASP A 261 -12.64 15.19 13.96
N ILE A 262 -13.20 14.04 14.30
CA ILE A 262 -14.44 13.54 13.68
C ILE A 262 -15.60 14.24 14.36
N LYS A 263 -16.51 14.80 13.56
CA LYS A 263 -17.72 15.51 14.02
C LYS A 263 -19.01 14.84 13.54
N GLU A 264 -18.88 13.87 12.65
CA GLU A 264 -19.98 13.11 12.10
C GLU A 264 -20.53 12.14 13.14
N ASN A 265 -21.72 12.44 13.66
CA ASN A 265 -22.38 11.60 14.66
C ASN A 265 -22.60 10.16 14.17
N THR A 266 -22.80 9.97 12.88
CA THR A 266 -22.94 8.64 12.24
C THR A 266 -21.69 7.78 12.39
N ILE A 267 -20.51 8.39 12.46
CA ILE A 267 -19.25 7.72 12.71
C ILE A 267 -19.04 7.57 14.22
N ILE A 268 -19.11 8.67 14.99
CA ILE A 268 -18.83 8.67 16.43
C ILE A 268 -19.67 7.64 17.17
N SER A 269 -20.96 7.52 16.82
CA SER A 269 -21.91 6.59 17.46
C SER A 269 -21.60 5.10 17.24
N ARG A 270 -20.60 4.77 16.44
CA ARG A 270 -20.13 3.38 16.21
C ARG A 270 -19.02 2.94 17.17
N TYR A 271 -18.50 3.86 17.98
CA TYR A 271 -17.34 3.63 18.83
C TYR A 271 -17.64 3.93 20.30
N GLU A 272 -17.28 3.04 21.20
CA GLU A 272 -17.44 3.28 22.64
C GLU A 272 -16.59 4.46 23.12
N LEU A 273 -15.39 4.64 22.56
CA LEU A 273 -14.54 5.81 22.81
C LEU A 273 -15.12 7.13 22.26
N GLY A 274 -16.20 7.06 21.50
CA GLY A 274 -17.01 8.23 21.11
C GLY A 274 -17.85 8.79 22.26
N LYS A 275 -17.97 8.09 23.40
CA LYS A 275 -18.72 8.52 24.60
C LYS A 275 -17.82 9.26 25.57
N ASN A 276 -18.39 10.18 26.30
CA ASN A 276 -17.74 10.81 27.46
C ASN A 276 -17.88 9.95 28.73
N SER A 277 -17.29 10.39 29.85
CA SER A 277 -17.37 9.69 31.15
C SER A 277 -18.79 9.49 31.68
N ALA A 278 -19.76 10.27 31.21
CA ALA A 278 -21.17 10.12 31.55
C ALA A 278 -21.95 9.19 30.61
N GLY A 279 -21.27 8.51 29.68
CA GLY A 279 -21.87 7.59 28.70
C GLY A 279 -22.61 8.29 27.54
N LYS A 280 -22.49 9.61 27.38
CA LYS A 280 -23.14 10.36 26.32
C LYS A 280 -22.19 10.53 25.14
N TRP A 281 -22.71 10.42 23.93
CA TRP A 281 -21.96 10.67 22.69
C TRP A 281 -21.41 12.10 22.66
N GLN A 282 -20.16 12.22 22.29
CA GLN A 282 -19.49 13.52 22.12
C GLN A 282 -19.81 14.12 20.76
N ASN A 283 -19.83 15.45 20.67
CA ASN A 283 -20.03 16.15 19.40
C ASN A 283 -18.79 16.16 18.50
N LYS A 284 -17.65 15.83 19.07
CA LYS A 284 -16.37 15.68 18.37
C LYS A 284 -15.44 14.76 19.14
N VAL A 285 -14.67 13.97 18.42
CA VAL A 285 -13.68 13.04 18.98
C VAL A 285 -12.42 13.06 18.12
N GLY A 286 -11.25 13.06 18.74
CA GLY A 286 -9.98 12.95 18.04
C GLY A 286 -9.95 11.72 17.14
N ARG A 287 -9.48 11.90 15.93
CA ARG A 287 -9.43 10.83 14.93
C ARG A 287 -8.57 9.65 15.40
N ASP A 288 -7.45 9.94 16.01
CA ASP A 288 -6.51 8.98 16.60
C ASP A 288 -7.17 8.11 17.68
N ILE A 289 -8.04 8.69 18.52
CA ILE A 289 -8.79 7.98 19.56
C ILE A 289 -9.69 6.91 18.92
N LEU A 290 -10.45 7.27 17.89
CA LEU A 290 -11.33 6.32 17.21
C LEU A 290 -10.54 5.24 16.46
N PHE A 291 -9.34 5.56 15.95
CA PHE A 291 -8.46 4.57 15.34
C PHE A 291 -7.94 3.54 16.33
N ILE A 292 -7.73 3.89 17.61
CA ILE A 292 -7.35 2.91 18.64
C ILE A 292 -8.43 1.81 18.77
N GLU A 293 -9.69 2.21 18.98
CA GLU A 293 -10.80 1.25 19.08
C GLU A 293 -11.00 0.48 17.78
N ARG A 294 -10.95 1.20 16.65
CA ARG A 294 -11.12 0.57 15.34
C ARG A 294 -10.07 -0.51 15.07
N ASN A 295 -8.82 -0.25 15.39
CA ASN A 295 -7.72 -1.20 15.23
C ASN A 295 -7.87 -2.41 16.15
N LEU A 296 -8.35 -2.23 17.39
CA LEU A 296 -8.69 -3.34 18.28
C LEU A 296 -9.81 -4.21 17.69
N ASN A 297 -10.80 -3.60 17.03
CA ASN A 297 -11.89 -4.31 16.38
C ASN A 297 -11.46 -5.09 15.11
N PHE A 298 -10.28 -4.81 14.57
CA PHE A 298 -9.68 -5.64 13.52
C PHE A 298 -8.99 -6.90 14.05
N LEU A 299 -8.59 -6.92 15.32
CA LEU A 299 -7.84 -8.04 15.89
C LEU A 299 -8.73 -9.20 16.31
N LYS A 300 -8.26 -10.41 16.08
CA LYS A 300 -8.78 -11.60 16.75
C LYS A 300 -8.32 -11.66 18.22
N PRO A 301 -8.98 -12.41 19.09
CA PRO A 301 -8.45 -12.69 20.42
C PRO A 301 -7.02 -13.23 20.36
N GLY A 302 -6.11 -12.62 21.14
CA GLY A 302 -4.68 -12.96 21.12
C GLY A 302 -3.88 -12.37 19.95
N GLY A 303 -4.49 -11.56 19.11
CA GLY A 303 -3.80 -10.79 18.06
C GLY A 303 -2.88 -9.72 18.65
N ARG A 304 -1.95 -9.22 17.83
CA ARG A 304 -0.93 -8.22 18.18
C ARG A 304 -1.17 -6.92 17.43
N MET A 305 -0.89 -5.79 18.08
CA MET A 305 -1.03 -4.47 17.47
C MET A 305 0.19 -3.59 17.72
N ALA A 306 0.65 -2.89 16.69
CA ALA A 306 1.53 -1.74 16.81
C ALA A 306 0.85 -0.52 16.16
N ILE A 307 0.63 0.52 16.94
CA ILE A 307 0.02 1.76 16.48
C ILE A 307 0.91 2.95 16.85
N VAL A 308 1.16 3.83 15.90
CA VAL A 308 1.88 5.09 16.14
C VAL A 308 0.87 6.14 16.53
N LEU A 309 1.08 6.79 17.67
CA LEU A 309 0.18 7.80 18.21
C LEU A 309 0.98 9.05 18.61
N PRO A 310 0.34 10.23 18.65
CA PRO A 310 0.98 11.43 19.15
C PRO A 310 1.26 11.28 20.65
N GLN A 311 2.35 11.88 21.10
CA GLN A 311 2.59 12.05 22.52
C GLN A 311 1.58 13.05 23.07
N GLY A 312 0.77 12.64 24.03
CA GLY A 312 -0.22 13.47 24.70
C GLY A 312 0.40 14.47 25.69
#